data_4aee0dc834a8cd419ddf4fc53531aa82
#
_entry.id   4aee0dc834a8cd419ddf4fc53531aa82
#
_cell.length_a   1.000
_cell.length_b   1.000
_cell.length_c   1.000
_cell.angle_alpha   90.00
_cell.angle_beta   90.00
_cell.angle_gamma   90.00
#
_symmetry.space_group_name_H-M   'P 1'
#
loop_
_entity.id
_entity.type
_entity.pdbx_description
1 polymer ?
#
loop_
_entity_poly.entity_id
_entity_poly.type
_entity_poly.pdbx_seq_one_letter_code
_entity_poly.pdbx_strand_id
1 'polypeptide(L)'
;MKSLGQKKQHILIIEHDEERLSALQKILSLGGYRNFICASKQDQVFELIRPFQGRIDEIGAILLNYELPQSDTLKFSQILTTLDGHDGIPLIFLTNKTTKINDAFMLKCHEANAATAIHYPMEGGDLIPVMDLAFALKSERDDRIENEEKLVRELSERRIMEARLQYLVAHDELTGLSNRSGLEKTLDFAILRCNNFKQHGALLDIDLDQFKVVNDVEGHEVGDRLLIEVAVLIRSALDTQAFIARVGSNLFQVFIGKTTKVKALEMAEKIRLTIDEFDFKSGSNIYNISASIGVAMLEPLESIKRPSELMSRAHHACYSAKTLGRNRVNLFESDNDELIILRDDAKWVPKIRHALSEDLFKMVFQPVVDVSNGKVSHYETLLRMIGDDGELLSPIKFIPVAERMGLIHHIDLWVVSHAIDYIAALPKTQEDICFTINLSSHALQGDYLLPVIKKKLETTWISPSRLTFEITETAAVSNFDKTRQMVSKIRALGCRFALDDFGAGFSSFNYIKNFPVDYLKIDGQFISNLAVDHADQVLVKSMIEVAHSLGKKAIAEYVSNAEILRVLKELGVDYVQGYLLGKPEEELLPEQFISLDKLLNKPLDIEKLITL
;
A
#
# COMPACT_ATOMS: atom_id res chain seq x y z
N MET A 1 15.27 9.36 -36.98
CA MET A 1 14.92 7.91 -37.03
C MET A 1 13.46 7.65 -37.41
N LYS A 2 12.47 8.45 -36.96
CA LYS A 2 11.03 8.28 -37.33
C LYS A 2 10.79 8.32 -38.87
N SER A 3 11.46 9.18 -39.66
CA SER A 3 11.27 9.30 -41.12
C SER A 3 11.66 8.05 -41.94
N LEU A 4 12.55 7.20 -41.43
CA LEU A 4 12.93 5.94 -42.09
C LEU A 4 11.90 4.81 -41.90
N GLY A 5 11.15 4.84 -40.79
CA GLY A 5 10.05 3.89 -40.52
C GLY A 5 8.83 4.16 -41.38
N GLN A 6 8.50 5.43 -41.60
CA GLN A 6 7.34 5.88 -42.37
C GLN A 6 7.43 5.44 -43.84
N LYS A 7 8.61 5.44 -44.43
CA LYS A 7 8.83 5.01 -45.84
C LYS A 7 8.75 3.49 -46.06
N LYS A 8 8.55 2.71 -45.02
CA LYS A 8 8.31 1.25 -45.07
C LYS A 8 6.83 0.88 -45.13
N GLN A 9 5.93 1.79 -44.81
CA GLN A 9 4.49 1.54 -44.89
C GLN A 9 4.06 1.42 -46.36
N HIS A 10 2.92 0.75 -46.59
CA HIS A 10 2.39 0.58 -47.92
C HIS A 10 1.62 1.83 -48.37
N ILE A 11 1.74 2.18 -49.65
CA ILE A 11 0.94 3.20 -50.32
C ILE A 11 -0.05 2.49 -51.23
N LEU A 12 -1.35 2.68 -50.96
CA LEU A 12 -2.40 2.19 -51.84
C LEU A 12 -2.63 3.20 -52.95
N ILE A 13 -2.39 2.79 -54.20
CA ILE A 13 -2.56 3.62 -55.40
C ILE A 13 -3.74 3.05 -56.20
N ILE A 14 -4.74 3.88 -56.45
CA ILE A 14 -5.94 3.50 -57.19
C ILE A 14 -6.02 4.39 -58.44
N GLU A 15 -5.54 3.82 -59.54
CA GLU A 15 -5.42 4.50 -60.81
C GLU A 15 -5.70 3.51 -61.96
N HIS A 16 -6.61 3.87 -62.88
CA HIS A 16 -7.03 3.01 -64.00
C HIS A 16 -6.11 3.10 -65.22
N ASP A 17 -5.36 4.17 -65.33
CA ASP A 17 -4.40 4.41 -66.43
C ASP A 17 -3.02 3.83 -66.06
N GLU A 18 -2.55 2.83 -66.82
CA GLU A 18 -1.29 2.11 -66.55
C GLU A 18 -0.05 3.04 -66.71
N GLU A 19 -0.08 3.99 -67.66
CA GLU A 19 1.04 4.92 -67.85
C GLU A 19 1.15 5.89 -66.66
N ARG A 20 0.01 6.37 -66.15
CA ARG A 20 -0.05 7.22 -64.97
C ARG A 20 0.37 6.46 -63.72
N LEU A 21 -0.08 5.24 -63.54
CA LEU A 21 0.31 4.37 -62.43
C LEU A 21 1.82 4.17 -62.42
N SER A 22 2.43 3.83 -63.55
CA SER A 22 3.88 3.66 -63.69
C SER A 22 4.66 4.94 -63.38
N ALA A 23 4.16 6.09 -63.82
CA ALA A 23 4.77 7.39 -63.54
C ALA A 23 4.69 7.75 -62.04
N LEU A 24 3.56 7.51 -61.38
CA LEU A 24 3.37 7.74 -59.95
C LEU A 24 4.32 6.88 -59.12
N GLN A 25 4.42 5.58 -59.41
CA GLN A 25 5.36 4.67 -58.73
C GLN A 25 6.82 5.13 -58.90
N LYS A 26 7.19 5.63 -60.08
CA LYS A 26 8.55 6.15 -60.35
C LYS A 26 8.83 7.41 -59.50
N ILE A 27 7.90 8.35 -59.47
CA ILE A 27 8.00 9.59 -58.65
C ILE A 27 8.15 9.24 -57.19
N LEU A 28 7.25 8.39 -56.64
CA LEU A 28 7.28 7.96 -55.24
C LEU A 28 8.57 7.19 -54.90
N SER A 29 9.06 6.36 -55.82
CA SER A 29 10.32 5.64 -55.63
C SER A 29 11.52 6.58 -55.54
N LEU A 30 11.53 7.67 -56.30
CA LEU A 30 12.54 8.74 -56.17
C LEU A 30 12.47 9.45 -54.82
N GLY A 31 11.26 9.56 -54.23
CA GLY A 31 11.04 10.06 -52.86
C GLY A 31 11.43 9.08 -51.75
N GLY A 32 11.84 7.85 -52.14
CA GLY A 32 12.27 6.81 -51.19
C GLY A 32 11.16 5.87 -50.71
N TYR A 33 9.95 5.97 -51.23
CA TYR A 33 8.85 5.04 -50.97
C TYR A 33 9.03 3.76 -51.83
N ARG A 34 8.78 2.57 -51.26
CA ARG A 34 9.09 1.32 -51.96
C ARG A 34 7.94 0.31 -51.98
N ASN A 35 6.97 0.44 -51.08
CA ASN A 35 5.90 -0.54 -50.94
C ASN A 35 4.60 0.03 -51.52
N PHE A 36 4.14 -0.54 -52.64
CA PHE A 36 2.94 -0.09 -53.34
C PHE A 36 1.94 -1.22 -53.46
N ILE A 37 0.69 -0.90 -53.20
CA ILE A 37 -0.48 -1.74 -53.50
C ILE A 37 -1.24 -1.02 -54.58
N CYS A 38 -1.39 -1.62 -55.77
CA CYS A 38 -1.96 -0.94 -56.92
C CYS A 38 -3.26 -1.61 -57.37
N ALA A 39 -4.32 -0.81 -57.52
CA ALA A 39 -5.59 -1.23 -58.05
C ALA A 39 -6.00 -0.36 -59.22
N SER A 40 -6.59 -0.97 -60.28
CA SER A 40 -7.12 -0.25 -61.45
C SER A 40 -8.64 -0.01 -61.35
N LYS A 41 -9.35 -0.72 -60.44
CA LYS A 41 -10.80 -0.66 -60.23
C LYS A 41 -11.13 -0.76 -58.74
N GLN A 42 -12.28 -0.22 -58.39
CA GLN A 42 -12.79 -0.24 -57.01
C GLN A 42 -12.87 -1.65 -56.42
N ASP A 43 -13.41 -2.64 -57.17
CA ASP A 43 -13.63 -4.01 -56.66
C ASP A 43 -12.32 -4.71 -56.30
N GLN A 44 -11.23 -4.41 -57.02
CA GLN A 44 -9.92 -4.98 -56.77
C GLN A 44 -9.31 -4.52 -55.44
N VAL A 45 -9.68 -3.33 -54.95
CA VAL A 45 -9.10 -2.74 -53.74
C VAL A 45 -9.39 -3.63 -52.54
N PHE A 46 -10.63 -4.09 -52.35
CA PHE A 46 -11.01 -4.92 -51.21
C PHE A 46 -10.31 -6.28 -51.20
N GLU A 47 -10.04 -6.86 -52.35
CA GLU A 47 -9.24 -8.09 -52.46
C GLU A 47 -7.79 -7.85 -52.08
N LEU A 48 -7.20 -6.74 -52.55
CA LEU A 48 -5.78 -6.39 -52.33
C LEU A 48 -5.49 -5.96 -50.90
N ILE A 49 -6.45 -5.36 -50.20
CA ILE A 49 -6.30 -4.97 -48.78
C ILE A 49 -6.68 -6.11 -47.82
N ARG A 50 -7.35 -7.18 -48.28
CA ARG A 50 -7.75 -8.32 -47.43
C ARG A 50 -6.59 -8.93 -46.62
N PRO A 51 -5.36 -9.08 -47.15
CA PRO A 51 -4.21 -9.55 -46.37
C PRO A 51 -3.82 -8.64 -45.21
N PHE A 52 -4.28 -7.38 -45.22
CA PHE A 52 -4.01 -6.37 -44.16
C PHE A 52 -5.13 -6.27 -43.12
N GLN A 53 -6.16 -7.13 -43.18
CA GLN A 53 -7.19 -7.17 -42.12
C GLN A 53 -6.54 -7.43 -40.76
N GLY A 54 -6.76 -6.50 -39.82
CA GLY A 54 -6.11 -6.49 -38.50
C GLY A 54 -4.72 -5.83 -38.46
N ARG A 55 -4.20 -5.36 -39.62
CA ARG A 55 -2.92 -4.62 -39.77
C ARG A 55 -3.05 -3.50 -40.78
N ILE A 56 -4.23 -2.85 -40.83
CA ILE A 56 -4.52 -1.75 -41.77
C ILE A 56 -3.62 -0.53 -41.54
N ASP A 57 -3.12 -0.38 -40.31
CA ASP A 57 -2.10 0.59 -39.89
C ASP A 57 -0.81 0.51 -40.75
N GLU A 58 -0.51 -0.65 -41.35
CA GLU A 58 0.59 -0.81 -42.29
C GLU A 58 0.38 -0.04 -43.62
N ILE A 59 -0.85 0.40 -43.93
CA ILE A 59 -1.13 1.29 -45.05
C ILE A 59 -0.94 2.74 -44.57
N GLY A 60 0.09 3.39 -45.11
CA GLY A 60 0.50 4.73 -44.70
C GLY A 60 -0.26 5.85 -45.38
N ALA A 61 -0.69 5.68 -46.63
CA ALA A 61 -1.47 6.65 -47.39
C ALA A 61 -2.23 6.02 -48.56
N ILE A 62 -3.26 6.68 -49.04
CA ILE A 62 -4.06 6.28 -50.20
C ILE A 62 -3.99 7.39 -51.24
N LEU A 63 -3.58 7.04 -52.46
CA LEU A 63 -3.67 7.89 -53.65
C LEU A 63 -4.85 7.40 -54.48
N LEU A 64 -5.85 8.22 -54.69
CA LEU A 64 -7.09 7.84 -55.37
C LEU A 64 -7.34 8.78 -56.55
N ASN A 65 -7.41 8.22 -57.77
CA ASN A 65 -7.86 9.00 -58.92
C ASN A 65 -9.33 9.42 -58.72
N TYR A 66 -9.56 10.74 -58.74
CA TYR A 66 -10.88 11.30 -58.56
C TYR A 66 -11.85 10.95 -59.70
N GLU A 67 -11.33 10.71 -60.88
CA GLU A 67 -12.08 10.45 -62.12
C GLU A 67 -12.09 8.94 -62.48
N LEU A 68 -12.22 8.07 -61.46
CA LEU A 68 -12.33 6.63 -61.70
C LEU A 68 -13.62 6.32 -62.50
N PRO A 69 -13.52 5.55 -63.62
CA PRO A 69 -14.70 5.17 -64.39
C PRO A 69 -15.67 4.30 -63.57
N GLN A 70 -16.97 4.56 -63.70
CA GLN A 70 -18.05 3.78 -63.10
C GLN A 70 -18.06 3.69 -61.55
N SER A 71 -17.46 4.66 -60.84
CA SER A 71 -17.45 4.69 -59.37
C SER A 71 -17.94 6.05 -58.85
N ASP A 72 -18.71 6.02 -57.71
CA ASP A 72 -18.91 7.20 -56.90
C ASP A 72 -17.68 7.38 -55.99
N THR A 73 -16.67 8.08 -56.53
CA THR A 73 -15.35 8.20 -55.91
C THR A 73 -15.43 8.85 -54.52
N LEU A 74 -16.42 9.76 -54.27
CA LEU A 74 -16.60 10.37 -52.97
C LEU A 74 -17.11 9.40 -51.91
N LYS A 75 -18.09 8.56 -52.27
CA LYS A 75 -18.54 7.50 -51.32
C LYS A 75 -17.49 6.42 -51.12
N PHE A 76 -16.77 6.08 -52.15
CA PHE A 76 -15.69 5.11 -52.09
C PHE A 76 -14.56 5.58 -51.19
N SER A 77 -14.17 6.86 -51.28
CA SER A 77 -13.14 7.43 -50.41
C SER A 77 -13.55 7.41 -48.94
N GLN A 78 -14.82 7.70 -48.58
CA GLN A 78 -15.34 7.60 -47.21
C GLN A 78 -15.20 6.16 -46.67
N ILE A 79 -15.50 5.14 -47.49
CA ILE A 79 -15.35 3.74 -47.09
C ILE A 79 -13.85 3.42 -46.86
N LEU A 80 -12.98 3.86 -47.72
CA LEU A 80 -11.54 3.60 -47.60
C LEU A 80 -10.90 4.23 -46.37
N THR A 81 -11.32 5.43 -45.98
CA THR A 81 -10.74 6.13 -44.84
C THR A 81 -11.25 5.58 -43.49
N THR A 82 -12.36 4.84 -43.48
CA THR A 82 -12.94 4.22 -42.28
C THR A 82 -12.57 2.74 -42.09
N LEU A 83 -11.74 2.17 -42.96
CA LEU A 83 -11.39 0.74 -42.94
C LEU A 83 -10.68 0.25 -41.67
N ASP A 84 -9.98 1.14 -40.98
CA ASP A 84 -9.28 0.84 -39.71
C ASP A 84 -10.13 1.10 -38.46
N GLY A 85 -11.42 1.49 -38.66
CA GLY A 85 -12.31 1.85 -37.55
C GLY A 85 -12.03 3.24 -36.94
N HIS A 86 -11.00 3.90 -37.38
CA HIS A 86 -10.62 5.27 -36.98
C HIS A 86 -10.26 6.03 -38.25
N ASP A 87 -10.91 7.10 -38.62
CA ASP A 87 -10.67 7.94 -39.82
C ASP A 87 -9.17 8.30 -40.05
N GLY A 88 -8.26 7.30 -40.14
CA GLY A 88 -6.83 7.40 -39.88
C GLY A 88 -5.90 7.42 -41.08
N ILE A 89 -6.28 6.79 -42.20
CA ILE A 89 -5.39 6.69 -43.34
C ILE A 89 -5.53 7.95 -44.22
N PRO A 90 -4.50 8.78 -44.38
CA PRO A 90 -4.58 9.98 -45.22
C PRO A 90 -4.85 9.59 -46.68
N LEU A 91 -5.91 10.13 -47.25
CA LEU A 91 -6.30 9.96 -48.63
C LEU A 91 -6.00 11.23 -49.43
N ILE A 92 -5.38 11.09 -50.59
CA ILE A 92 -5.03 12.18 -51.50
C ILE A 92 -5.70 11.91 -52.83
N PHE A 93 -6.54 12.85 -53.29
CA PHE A 93 -7.11 12.77 -54.63
C PHE A 93 -6.12 13.18 -55.71
N LEU A 94 -6.09 12.40 -56.77
CA LEU A 94 -5.37 12.72 -58.00
C LEU A 94 -6.40 13.18 -59.04
N THR A 95 -6.27 14.41 -59.57
CA THR A 95 -7.25 15.01 -60.49
C THR A 95 -6.59 15.45 -61.77
N ASN A 96 -7.37 15.53 -62.87
CA ASN A 96 -6.87 16.10 -64.13
C ASN A 96 -6.73 17.62 -64.06
N LYS A 97 -5.88 18.23 -64.93
CA LYS A 97 -5.71 19.69 -65.03
C LYS A 97 -7.00 20.44 -65.40
N THR A 98 -7.99 19.76 -65.95
CA THR A 98 -9.31 20.30 -66.28
C THR A 98 -10.22 20.51 -65.03
N THR A 99 -9.97 19.77 -63.97
CA THR A 99 -10.70 19.88 -62.70
C THR A 99 -10.15 21.05 -61.91
N LYS A 100 -10.99 22.10 -61.71
CA LYS A 100 -10.56 23.26 -60.92
C LYS A 100 -10.55 22.92 -59.42
N ILE A 101 -9.39 22.91 -58.81
CA ILE A 101 -9.23 22.80 -57.35
C ILE A 101 -9.50 24.19 -56.77
N ASN A 102 -10.76 24.42 -56.41
CA ASN A 102 -11.24 25.65 -55.73
C ASN A 102 -11.84 25.30 -54.38
N ASP A 103 -12.28 26.31 -53.61
CA ASP A 103 -12.82 26.10 -52.26
C ASP A 103 -14.02 25.14 -52.24
N ALA A 104 -14.87 25.16 -53.28
CA ALA A 104 -16.00 24.23 -53.40
C ALA A 104 -15.55 22.79 -53.65
N PHE A 105 -14.44 22.57 -54.36
CA PHE A 105 -13.87 21.26 -54.57
C PHE A 105 -13.15 20.78 -53.29
N MET A 106 -12.42 21.66 -52.61
CA MET A 106 -11.77 21.33 -51.35
C MET A 106 -12.80 20.98 -50.26
N LEU A 107 -13.99 21.63 -50.24
CA LEU A 107 -15.06 21.24 -49.33
C LEU A 107 -15.55 19.80 -49.61
N LYS A 108 -15.70 19.42 -50.89
CA LYS A 108 -16.01 18.03 -51.28
C LYS A 108 -14.92 17.05 -50.87
N CYS A 109 -13.65 17.42 -50.97
CA CYS A 109 -12.54 16.62 -50.48
C CYS A 109 -12.66 16.40 -48.97
N HIS A 110 -13.00 17.44 -48.22
CA HIS A 110 -13.20 17.34 -46.77
C HIS A 110 -14.38 16.42 -46.40
N GLU A 111 -15.53 16.58 -47.11
CA GLU A 111 -16.71 15.71 -46.94
C GLU A 111 -16.37 14.22 -47.27
N ALA A 112 -15.40 13.99 -48.13
CA ALA A 112 -14.92 12.69 -48.51
C ALA A 112 -13.78 12.15 -47.62
N ASN A 113 -13.44 12.83 -46.53
CA ASN A 113 -12.32 12.54 -45.62
C ASN A 113 -10.95 12.54 -46.36
N ALA A 114 -10.80 13.26 -47.47
CA ALA A 114 -9.54 13.36 -48.16
C ALA A 114 -8.68 14.47 -47.55
N ALA A 115 -7.42 14.19 -47.32
CA ALA A 115 -6.45 15.14 -46.75
C ALA A 115 -6.16 16.31 -47.73
N THR A 116 -6.12 16.03 -49.03
CA THR A 116 -5.91 17.03 -50.06
C THR A 116 -6.17 16.47 -51.49
N ALA A 117 -6.03 17.30 -52.51
CA ALA A 117 -6.07 16.89 -53.91
C ALA A 117 -4.92 17.52 -54.69
N ILE A 118 -4.40 16.80 -55.71
CA ILE A 118 -3.26 17.20 -56.54
C ILE A 118 -3.60 16.98 -58.00
N HIS A 119 -3.18 17.93 -58.87
CA HIS A 119 -3.32 17.81 -60.32
C HIS A 119 -2.32 16.85 -60.96
N TYR A 120 -2.77 16.02 -61.90
CA TYR A 120 -1.94 15.20 -62.77
C TYR A 120 -2.03 15.70 -64.24
N PRO A 121 -0.98 15.70 -65.02
CA PRO A 121 0.40 15.34 -64.69
C PRO A 121 1.06 16.40 -63.80
N MET A 122 1.86 15.92 -62.84
CA MET A 122 2.57 16.74 -61.87
C MET A 122 4.06 16.66 -62.09
N GLU A 123 4.78 17.71 -61.76
CA GLU A 123 6.22 17.64 -61.60
C GLU A 123 6.55 16.91 -60.30
N GLY A 124 7.64 16.09 -60.30
CA GLY A 124 7.97 15.26 -59.12
C GLY A 124 8.17 16.03 -57.81
N GLY A 125 8.27 17.39 -57.89
CA GLY A 125 8.39 18.28 -56.74
C GLY A 125 7.12 18.48 -55.94
N ASP A 126 5.95 18.16 -56.48
CA ASP A 126 4.66 18.47 -55.80
C ASP A 126 4.12 17.29 -54.97
N LEU A 127 4.31 16.05 -55.42
CA LEU A 127 3.77 14.86 -54.78
C LEU A 127 4.51 14.47 -53.49
N ILE A 128 5.84 14.50 -53.51
CA ILE A 128 6.69 14.04 -52.41
C ILE A 128 6.44 14.85 -51.12
N PRO A 129 6.44 16.21 -51.14
CA PRO A 129 6.13 17.01 -49.95
C PRO A 129 4.74 16.75 -49.38
N VAL A 130 3.73 16.50 -50.23
CA VAL A 130 2.38 16.19 -49.78
C VAL A 130 2.32 14.81 -49.14
N MET A 131 3.00 13.83 -49.68
CA MET A 131 3.13 12.49 -49.08
C MET A 131 3.86 12.56 -47.75
N ASP A 132 4.99 13.25 -47.67
CA ASP A 132 5.75 13.41 -46.42
C ASP A 132 4.90 14.09 -45.33
N LEU A 133 4.08 15.11 -45.70
CA LEU A 133 3.13 15.75 -44.77
C LEU A 133 2.02 14.79 -44.33
N ALA A 134 1.45 14.03 -45.28
CA ALA A 134 0.39 13.06 -44.95
C ALA A 134 0.87 11.99 -43.96
N PHE A 135 2.08 11.47 -44.19
CA PHE A 135 2.69 10.52 -43.24
C PHE A 135 3.03 11.14 -41.89
N ALA A 136 3.48 12.40 -41.85
CA ALA A 136 3.76 13.10 -40.60
C ALA A 136 2.47 13.29 -39.78
N LEU A 137 1.38 13.73 -40.42
CA LEU A 137 0.08 13.90 -39.78
C LEU A 137 -0.48 12.56 -39.26
N LYS A 138 -0.33 11.47 -40.02
CA LYS A 138 -0.73 10.15 -39.55
C LYS A 138 0.07 9.73 -38.33
N SER A 139 1.39 9.86 -38.36
CA SER A 139 2.24 9.50 -37.21
C SER A 139 1.91 10.30 -35.94
N GLU A 140 1.65 11.62 -36.08
CA GLU A 140 1.27 12.46 -34.93
C GLU A 140 -0.09 12.03 -34.34
N ARG A 141 -1.03 11.64 -35.22
CA ARG A 141 -2.34 11.16 -34.80
C ARG A 141 -2.24 9.79 -34.10
N ASP A 142 -1.50 8.85 -34.66
CA ASP A 142 -1.28 7.53 -34.08
C ASP A 142 -0.61 7.66 -32.69
N ASP A 143 0.44 8.49 -32.58
CA ASP A 143 1.09 8.83 -31.30
C ASP A 143 0.08 9.42 -30.28
N ARG A 144 -0.89 10.22 -30.75
CA ARG A 144 -1.91 10.82 -29.87
C ARG A 144 -2.93 9.79 -29.39
N ILE A 145 -3.39 8.92 -30.27
CA ILE A 145 -4.33 7.84 -29.91
C ILE A 145 -3.68 6.91 -28.88
N GLU A 146 -2.45 6.48 -29.11
CA GLU A 146 -1.69 5.63 -28.19
C GLU A 146 -1.54 6.29 -26.79
N ASN A 147 -1.22 7.60 -26.77
CA ASN A 147 -1.12 8.36 -25.52
C ASN A 147 -2.47 8.51 -24.82
N GLU A 148 -3.57 8.73 -25.55
CA GLU A 148 -4.92 8.80 -24.99
C GLU A 148 -5.35 7.45 -24.36
N GLU A 149 -5.10 6.35 -25.06
CA GLU A 149 -5.37 5.00 -24.53
C GLU A 149 -4.56 4.69 -23.28
N LYS A 150 -3.27 5.06 -23.29
CA LYS A 150 -2.40 4.91 -22.11
C LYS A 150 -2.93 5.71 -20.93
N LEU A 151 -3.31 6.97 -21.16
CA LEU A 151 -3.84 7.84 -20.12
C LEU A 151 -5.15 7.31 -19.54
N VAL A 152 -6.06 6.80 -20.39
CA VAL A 152 -7.31 6.17 -19.93
C VAL A 152 -7.03 4.96 -19.05
N ARG A 153 -6.05 4.15 -19.40
CA ARG A 153 -5.64 2.97 -18.63
C ARG A 153 -5.07 3.39 -17.27
N GLU A 154 -4.13 4.33 -17.26
CA GLU A 154 -3.55 4.89 -16.03
C GLU A 154 -4.63 5.51 -15.11
N LEU A 155 -5.59 6.24 -15.66
CA LEU A 155 -6.70 6.82 -14.90
C LEU A 155 -7.62 5.75 -14.30
N SER A 156 -7.86 4.66 -15.02
CA SER A 156 -8.67 3.53 -14.55
C SER A 156 -7.98 2.81 -13.40
N GLU A 157 -6.69 2.51 -13.53
CA GLU A 157 -5.87 1.90 -12.50
C GLU A 157 -5.83 2.78 -11.24
N ARG A 158 -5.63 4.08 -11.42
CA ARG A 158 -5.62 5.03 -10.30
C ARG A 158 -6.96 5.09 -9.56
N ARG A 159 -8.09 5.07 -10.27
CA ARG A 159 -9.43 5.04 -9.63
C ARG A 159 -9.67 3.78 -8.83
N ILE A 160 -9.25 2.62 -9.34
CA ILE A 160 -9.34 1.34 -8.62
C ILE A 160 -8.50 1.43 -7.35
N MET A 161 -7.29 1.98 -7.45
CA MET A 161 -6.39 2.16 -6.33
C MET A 161 -6.99 3.10 -5.27
N GLU A 162 -7.50 4.27 -5.69
CA GLU A 162 -8.14 5.23 -4.77
C GLU A 162 -9.34 4.62 -4.04
N ALA A 163 -10.17 3.83 -4.75
CA ALA A 163 -11.30 3.13 -4.15
C ALA A 163 -10.83 2.05 -3.15
N ARG A 164 -9.76 1.32 -3.47
CA ARG A 164 -9.19 0.31 -2.57
C ARG A 164 -8.58 0.96 -1.33
N LEU A 165 -7.81 2.04 -1.49
CA LEU A 165 -7.26 2.79 -0.37
C LEU A 165 -8.37 3.32 0.55
N GLN A 166 -9.47 3.84 -0.01
CA GLN A 166 -10.62 4.27 0.79
C GLN A 166 -11.28 3.12 1.56
N TYR A 167 -11.33 1.93 0.96
CA TYR A 167 -11.84 0.75 1.63
C TYR A 167 -10.95 0.35 2.80
N LEU A 168 -9.63 0.28 2.62
CA LEU A 168 -8.63 -0.10 3.62
C LEU A 168 -8.58 0.85 4.82
N VAL A 169 -8.84 2.14 4.60
CA VAL A 169 -8.94 3.14 5.70
C VAL A 169 -9.99 2.77 6.74
N ALA A 170 -11.02 1.99 6.38
CA ALA A 170 -12.14 1.67 7.25
C ALA A 170 -12.36 0.17 7.50
N HIS A 171 -11.63 -0.73 6.81
CA HIS A 171 -11.84 -2.19 6.91
C HIS A 171 -10.55 -2.93 7.25
N ASP A 172 -10.69 -4.09 7.89
CA ASP A 172 -9.65 -5.08 8.14
C ASP A 172 -9.55 -6.02 6.93
N GLU A 173 -8.38 -6.16 6.36
CA GLU A 173 -8.17 -6.92 5.12
C GLU A 173 -8.38 -8.41 5.29
N LEU A 174 -7.95 -8.96 6.41
CA LEU A 174 -8.03 -10.40 6.65
C LEU A 174 -9.48 -10.87 6.77
N THR A 175 -10.29 -10.14 7.54
CA THR A 175 -11.67 -10.56 7.86
C THR A 175 -12.74 -9.84 7.06
N GLY A 176 -12.40 -8.75 6.34
CA GLY A 176 -13.35 -7.88 5.65
C GLY A 176 -14.31 -7.13 6.59
N LEU A 177 -14.10 -7.21 7.90
CA LEU A 177 -14.83 -6.43 8.88
C LEU A 177 -14.34 -4.98 8.86
N SER A 178 -15.02 -4.08 9.57
CA SER A 178 -14.45 -2.75 9.79
C SER A 178 -13.19 -2.85 10.65
N ASN A 179 -12.26 -1.93 10.43
CA ASN A 179 -11.09 -1.79 11.30
C ASN A 179 -11.39 -0.83 12.47
N ARG A 180 -10.37 -0.57 13.29
CA ARG A 180 -10.46 0.35 14.43
C ARG A 180 -10.93 1.75 14.02
N SER A 181 -10.42 2.30 12.91
CA SER A 181 -10.81 3.64 12.43
C SER A 181 -12.28 3.70 12.01
N GLY A 182 -12.78 2.67 11.32
CA GLY A 182 -14.19 2.55 10.97
C GLY A 182 -15.11 2.47 12.20
N LEU A 183 -14.67 1.75 13.22
CA LEU A 183 -15.40 1.65 14.49
C LEU A 183 -15.41 3.00 15.23
N GLU A 184 -14.27 3.68 15.37
CA GLU A 184 -14.19 4.97 16.06
C GLU A 184 -15.14 6.00 15.43
N LYS A 185 -15.20 6.09 14.09
CA LYS A 185 -16.18 6.94 13.40
C LYS A 185 -17.63 6.58 13.73
N THR A 186 -17.94 5.28 13.79
CA THR A 186 -19.28 4.81 14.16
C THR A 186 -19.64 5.17 15.59
N LEU A 187 -18.68 5.03 16.50
CA LEU A 187 -18.87 5.39 17.92
C LEU A 187 -19.03 6.89 18.11
N ASP A 188 -18.31 7.74 17.35
CA ASP A 188 -18.51 9.20 17.38
C ASP A 188 -19.97 9.56 17.07
N PHE A 189 -20.54 8.97 16.00
CA PHE A 189 -21.96 9.17 15.68
C PHE A 189 -22.90 8.61 16.75
N ALA A 190 -22.56 7.47 17.35
CA ALA A 190 -23.36 6.87 18.40
C ALA A 190 -23.38 7.73 19.67
N ILE A 191 -22.23 8.27 20.09
CA ILE A 191 -22.10 9.19 21.23
C ILE A 191 -22.91 10.46 20.98
N LEU A 192 -22.83 11.06 19.79
CA LEU A 192 -23.65 12.21 19.41
C LEU A 192 -25.16 11.91 19.49
N ARG A 193 -25.58 10.72 19.03
CA ARG A 193 -26.98 10.30 19.13
C ARG A 193 -27.42 10.02 20.57
N CYS A 194 -26.54 9.43 21.37
CA CYS A 194 -26.79 9.21 22.78
C CYS A 194 -27.05 10.54 23.52
N ASN A 195 -26.17 11.52 23.30
CA ASN A 195 -26.26 12.83 23.96
C ASN A 195 -27.49 13.65 23.51
N ASN A 196 -27.78 13.65 22.19
CA ASN A 196 -28.83 14.49 21.63
C ASN A 196 -30.22 13.85 21.64
N PHE A 197 -30.32 12.52 21.50
CA PHE A 197 -31.57 11.78 21.34
C PHE A 197 -31.82 10.73 22.42
N LYS A 198 -30.97 10.68 23.46
CA LYS A 198 -31.02 9.70 24.55
C LYS A 198 -31.07 8.25 24.06
N GLN A 199 -30.37 7.95 22.98
CA GLN A 199 -30.27 6.58 22.44
C GLN A 199 -29.19 5.80 23.18
N HIS A 200 -29.56 4.73 23.85
CA HIS A 200 -28.61 3.82 24.49
C HIS A 200 -27.90 2.95 23.45
N GLY A 201 -26.72 2.49 23.81
CA GLY A 201 -25.94 1.51 23.02
C GLY A 201 -25.05 0.68 23.93
N ALA A 202 -24.39 -0.31 23.36
CA ALA A 202 -23.38 -1.10 24.06
C ALA A 202 -22.22 -1.40 23.14
N LEU A 203 -21.00 -1.38 23.66
CA LEU A 203 -19.79 -1.86 23.00
C LEU A 203 -19.34 -3.15 23.69
N LEU A 204 -19.14 -4.19 22.89
CA LEU A 204 -18.58 -5.46 23.30
C LEU A 204 -17.13 -5.51 22.84
N ASP A 205 -16.22 -5.90 23.72
CA ASP A 205 -14.80 -6.19 23.44
C ASP A 205 -14.60 -7.70 23.54
N ILE A 206 -14.22 -8.36 22.44
CA ILE A 206 -14.16 -9.82 22.32
C ILE A 206 -12.72 -10.20 22.04
N ASP A 207 -12.09 -10.89 22.96
CA ASP A 207 -10.71 -11.34 22.82
C ASP A 207 -10.66 -12.87 22.84
N LEU A 208 -10.03 -13.46 21.81
CA LEU A 208 -9.90 -14.91 21.68
C LEU A 208 -8.88 -15.43 22.69
N ASP A 209 -9.34 -16.30 23.57
CA ASP A 209 -8.48 -16.92 24.56
C ASP A 209 -7.48 -17.86 23.91
N GLN A 210 -6.21 -17.79 24.35
CA GLN A 210 -5.12 -18.66 23.92
C GLN A 210 -4.83 -18.67 22.40
N PHE A 211 -5.29 -17.69 21.64
CA PHE A 211 -5.03 -17.57 20.18
C PHE A 211 -3.53 -17.71 19.83
N LYS A 212 -2.66 -17.16 20.70
CA LYS A 212 -1.22 -17.27 20.51
C LYS A 212 -0.73 -18.72 20.47
N VAL A 213 -1.36 -19.64 21.21
CA VAL A 213 -0.97 -21.08 21.20
C VAL A 213 -1.23 -21.69 19.83
N VAL A 214 -2.33 -21.33 19.18
CA VAL A 214 -2.63 -21.80 17.82
C VAL A 214 -1.56 -21.28 16.83
N ASN A 215 -1.19 -20.01 16.91
CA ASN A 215 -0.13 -19.45 16.08
C ASN A 215 1.24 -20.08 16.34
N ASP A 216 1.56 -20.32 17.61
CA ASP A 216 2.87 -20.87 17.99
C ASP A 216 3.02 -22.35 17.58
N VAL A 217 1.91 -23.11 17.49
CA VAL A 217 1.90 -24.54 17.14
C VAL A 217 1.67 -24.77 15.65
N GLU A 218 0.69 -24.11 15.05
CA GLU A 218 0.21 -24.36 13.67
C GLU A 218 0.70 -23.30 12.66
N GLY A 219 1.29 -22.21 13.14
CA GLY A 219 1.72 -21.09 12.29
C GLY A 219 0.65 -20.03 12.06
N HIS A 220 1.08 -18.89 11.52
CA HIS A 220 0.21 -17.70 11.35
C HIS A 220 -0.91 -17.90 10.34
N GLU A 221 -0.69 -18.67 9.26
CA GLU A 221 -1.73 -18.93 8.24
C GLU A 221 -2.95 -19.65 8.82
N VAL A 222 -2.71 -20.59 9.75
CA VAL A 222 -3.80 -21.30 10.44
C VAL A 222 -4.50 -20.36 11.42
N GLY A 223 -3.76 -19.48 12.10
CA GLY A 223 -4.33 -18.45 12.93
C GLY A 223 -5.18 -17.45 12.15
N ASP A 224 -4.76 -17.05 10.96
CA ASP A 224 -5.51 -16.17 10.08
C ASP A 224 -6.83 -16.81 9.62
N ARG A 225 -6.80 -18.10 9.25
CA ARG A 225 -8.01 -18.86 8.95
C ARG A 225 -8.96 -18.91 10.15
N LEU A 226 -8.45 -19.15 11.35
CA LEU A 226 -9.25 -19.10 12.58
C LEU A 226 -9.92 -17.74 12.77
N LEU A 227 -9.20 -16.64 12.55
CA LEU A 227 -9.75 -15.28 12.66
C LEU A 227 -10.87 -15.02 11.66
N ILE A 228 -10.73 -15.49 10.42
CA ILE A 228 -11.78 -15.40 9.39
C ILE A 228 -13.03 -16.18 9.82
N GLU A 229 -12.85 -17.42 10.29
CA GLU A 229 -13.97 -18.26 10.73
C GLU A 229 -14.66 -17.65 11.96
N VAL A 230 -13.91 -17.13 12.93
CA VAL A 230 -14.47 -16.42 14.10
C VAL A 230 -15.24 -15.15 13.67
N ALA A 231 -14.74 -14.39 12.71
CA ALA A 231 -15.46 -13.22 12.19
C ALA A 231 -16.83 -13.61 11.60
N VAL A 232 -16.91 -14.74 10.91
CA VAL A 232 -18.17 -15.30 10.39
C VAL A 232 -19.10 -15.76 11.54
N LEU A 233 -18.54 -16.41 12.56
CA LEU A 233 -19.30 -16.84 13.75
C LEU A 233 -19.91 -15.65 14.48
N ILE A 234 -19.11 -14.60 14.77
CA ILE A 234 -19.60 -13.39 15.41
C ILE A 234 -20.74 -12.77 14.58
N ARG A 235 -20.55 -12.66 13.27
CA ARG A 235 -21.58 -12.12 12.37
C ARG A 235 -22.86 -12.95 12.36
N SER A 236 -22.76 -14.28 12.42
CA SER A 236 -23.90 -15.18 12.45
C SER A 236 -24.69 -15.14 13.77
N ALA A 237 -24.00 -14.84 14.87
CA ALA A 237 -24.63 -14.73 16.20
C ALA A 237 -25.41 -13.42 16.40
N LEU A 238 -25.18 -12.42 15.54
CA LEU A 238 -25.72 -11.07 15.66
C LEU A 238 -26.84 -10.79 14.68
N ASP A 239 -27.73 -9.87 15.05
CA ASP A 239 -28.73 -9.31 14.15
C ASP A 239 -28.10 -8.29 13.19
N THR A 240 -28.75 -8.00 12.06
CA THR A 240 -28.24 -7.17 10.96
C THR A 240 -27.92 -5.70 11.31
N GLN A 241 -28.24 -5.25 12.54
CA GLN A 241 -28.02 -3.85 12.96
C GLN A 241 -26.74 -3.66 13.82
N ALA A 242 -25.99 -4.71 14.11
CA ALA A 242 -24.75 -4.61 14.86
C ALA A 242 -23.58 -4.21 13.95
N PHE A 243 -22.71 -3.34 14.44
CA PHE A 243 -21.49 -2.94 13.75
C PHE A 243 -20.31 -3.76 14.31
N ILE A 244 -19.62 -4.49 13.45
CA ILE A 244 -18.55 -5.41 13.84
C ILE A 244 -17.23 -4.89 13.28
N ALA A 245 -16.20 -4.85 14.11
CA ALA A 245 -14.86 -4.45 13.74
C ALA A 245 -13.81 -5.42 14.31
N ARG A 246 -12.72 -5.60 13.58
CA ARG A 246 -11.49 -6.18 14.12
C ARG A 246 -10.51 -5.05 14.44
N VAL A 247 -10.08 -4.95 15.70
CA VAL A 247 -9.31 -3.81 16.20
C VAL A 247 -7.90 -4.18 16.66
N GLY A 248 -7.56 -5.46 16.60
CA GLY A 248 -6.26 -5.99 16.99
C GLY A 248 -6.02 -7.40 16.44
N SER A 249 -4.88 -8.01 16.78
CA SER A 249 -4.47 -9.33 16.26
C SER A 249 -5.52 -10.43 16.52
N ASN A 250 -6.08 -10.51 17.73
CA ASN A 250 -7.10 -11.47 18.16
C ASN A 250 -8.30 -10.79 18.81
N LEU A 251 -8.48 -9.48 18.55
CA LEU A 251 -9.43 -8.62 19.22
C LEU A 251 -10.51 -8.13 18.26
N PHE A 252 -11.76 -8.46 18.56
CA PHE A 252 -12.93 -7.98 17.85
C PHE A 252 -13.76 -7.05 18.73
N GLN A 253 -14.40 -6.07 18.12
CA GLN A 253 -15.34 -5.20 18.82
C GLN A 253 -16.68 -5.15 18.09
N VAL A 254 -17.76 -5.17 18.87
CA VAL A 254 -19.13 -5.13 18.35
C VAL A 254 -19.88 -3.99 19.01
N PHE A 255 -20.33 -3.03 18.20
CA PHE A 255 -21.21 -1.97 18.67
C PHE A 255 -22.67 -2.29 18.35
N ILE A 256 -23.54 -2.24 19.38
CA ILE A 256 -24.97 -2.50 19.28
C ILE A 256 -25.70 -1.22 19.64
N GLY A 257 -26.34 -0.59 18.66
CA GLY A 257 -27.18 0.59 18.88
C GLY A 257 -28.58 0.24 19.39
N LYS A 258 -29.21 1.16 20.13
CA LYS A 258 -30.59 1.04 20.63
C LYS A 258 -30.82 -0.24 21.43
N THR A 259 -29.88 -0.58 22.30
CA THR A 259 -29.93 -1.79 23.13
C THR A 259 -30.04 -1.46 24.61
N THR A 260 -30.49 -2.44 25.42
CA THR A 260 -30.52 -2.37 26.87
C THR A 260 -29.40 -3.24 27.44
N LYS A 261 -29.04 -3.01 28.72
CA LYS A 261 -28.05 -3.82 29.47
C LYS A 261 -28.35 -5.33 29.34
N VAL A 262 -29.57 -5.73 29.53
CA VAL A 262 -29.99 -7.15 29.48
C VAL A 262 -29.75 -7.73 28.09
N LYS A 263 -30.21 -7.05 27.04
CA LYS A 263 -30.03 -7.50 25.64
C LYS A 263 -28.56 -7.52 25.23
N ALA A 264 -27.77 -6.54 25.66
CA ALA A 264 -26.34 -6.50 25.36
C ALA A 264 -25.61 -7.70 25.97
N LEU A 265 -25.94 -8.06 27.23
CA LEU A 265 -25.38 -9.26 27.89
C LEU A 265 -25.86 -10.55 27.25
N GLU A 266 -27.13 -10.67 26.87
CA GLU A 266 -27.65 -11.84 26.13
C GLU A 266 -26.94 -12.03 24.81
N MET A 267 -26.69 -10.94 24.06
CA MET A 267 -25.96 -10.99 22.78
C MET A 267 -24.49 -11.34 22.99
N ALA A 268 -23.84 -10.78 24.02
CA ALA A 268 -22.46 -11.13 24.35
C ALA A 268 -22.32 -12.61 24.71
N GLU A 269 -23.25 -13.14 25.53
CA GLU A 269 -23.25 -14.55 25.91
C GLU A 269 -23.55 -15.47 24.73
N LYS A 270 -24.44 -15.07 23.82
CA LYS A 270 -24.67 -15.79 22.56
C LYS A 270 -23.42 -15.88 21.70
N ILE A 271 -22.68 -14.78 21.55
CA ILE A 271 -21.40 -14.78 20.83
C ILE A 271 -20.40 -15.73 21.52
N ARG A 272 -20.25 -15.61 22.85
CA ARG A 272 -19.34 -16.46 23.63
C ARG A 272 -19.64 -17.94 23.41
N LEU A 273 -20.91 -18.34 23.55
CA LEU A 273 -21.35 -19.74 23.35
C LEU A 273 -21.10 -20.19 21.90
N THR A 274 -21.39 -19.34 20.90
CA THR A 274 -21.15 -19.68 19.49
C THR A 274 -19.66 -19.94 19.21
N ILE A 275 -18.76 -19.21 19.88
CA ILE A 275 -17.31 -19.43 19.74
C ILE A 275 -16.89 -20.68 20.54
N ASP A 276 -17.41 -20.88 21.76
CA ASP A 276 -17.07 -21.98 22.66
C ASP A 276 -17.51 -23.37 22.09
N GLU A 277 -18.63 -23.39 21.36
CA GLU A 277 -19.15 -24.57 20.67
C GLU A 277 -18.46 -24.86 19.32
N PHE A 278 -17.55 -23.99 18.89
CA PHE A 278 -16.88 -24.10 17.62
C PHE A 278 -15.59 -24.94 17.73
N ASP A 279 -15.58 -26.08 17.04
CA ASP A 279 -14.40 -26.94 16.89
C ASP A 279 -13.56 -26.48 15.69
N PHE A 280 -12.50 -25.75 15.93
CA PHE A 280 -11.57 -25.37 14.85
C PHE A 280 -10.67 -26.53 14.48
N LYS A 281 -10.69 -26.94 13.19
CA LYS A 281 -9.93 -28.08 12.67
C LYS A 281 -8.74 -27.63 11.84
N SER A 282 -7.55 -28.14 12.21
CA SER A 282 -6.32 -27.98 11.42
C SER A 282 -5.67 -29.34 11.22
N GLY A 283 -5.70 -29.86 9.99
CA GLY A 283 -5.24 -31.22 9.70
C GLY A 283 -5.96 -32.27 10.55
N SER A 284 -5.20 -32.99 11.40
CA SER A 284 -5.75 -33.97 12.35
C SER A 284 -6.09 -33.37 13.72
N ASN A 285 -5.75 -32.13 13.97
CA ASN A 285 -5.92 -31.50 15.28
C ASN A 285 -7.25 -30.75 15.36
N ILE A 286 -7.86 -30.79 16.55
CA ILE A 286 -9.08 -30.04 16.88
C ILE A 286 -8.72 -29.09 18.03
N TYR A 287 -8.99 -27.79 17.84
CA TYR A 287 -8.76 -26.76 18.84
C TYR A 287 -10.09 -26.22 19.35
N ASN A 288 -10.31 -26.32 20.64
CA ASN A 288 -11.44 -25.69 21.29
C ASN A 288 -11.09 -24.26 21.62
N ILE A 289 -11.72 -23.32 20.95
CA ILE A 289 -11.48 -21.89 21.08
C ILE A 289 -12.54 -21.29 21.97
N SER A 290 -12.13 -20.47 22.94
CA SER A 290 -13.06 -19.67 23.73
C SER A 290 -12.77 -18.18 23.58
N ALA A 291 -13.69 -17.35 24.05
CA ALA A 291 -13.52 -15.91 24.05
C ALA A 291 -13.88 -15.30 25.41
N SER A 292 -13.08 -14.34 25.84
CA SER A 292 -13.40 -13.46 26.96
C SER A 292 -14.04 -12.18 26.41
N ILE A 293 -15.20 -11.80 26.93
CA ILE A 293 -15.99 -10.69 26.40
C ILE A 293 -16.25 -9.65 27.49
N GLY A 294 -15.87 -8.39 27.20
CA GLY A 294 -16.21 -7.23 28.02
C GLY A 294 -17.35 -6.43 27.41
N VAL A 295 -18.29 -5.98 28.22
CA VAL A 295 -19.44 -5.17 27.78
C VAL A 295 -19.39 -3.82 28.45
N ALA A 296 -19.44 -2.72 27.70
CA ALA A 296 -19.60 -1.36 28.21
C ALA A 296 -20.87 -0.72 27.66
N MET A 297 -21.68 -0.16 28.52
CA MET A 297 -22.92 0.54 28.14
C MET A 297 -22.60 1.98 27.72
N LEU A 298 -23.28 2.46 26.69
CA LEU A 298 -23.34 3.87 26.31
C LEU A 298 -24.67 4.43 26.74
N GLU A 299 -24.67 5.19 27.85
CA GLU A 299 -25.88 5.74 28.48
C GLU A 299 -25.89 7.27 28.49
N PRO A 300 -27.05 7.93 28.32
CA PRO A 300 -27.16 9.39 28.21
C PRO A 300 -26.74 10.17 29.47
N LEU A 301 -26.70 9.51 30.62
CA LEU A 301 -26.34 10.13 31.91
C LEU A 301 -24.84 10.01 32.21
N GLU A 302 -24.13 9.18 31.46
CA GLU A 302 -22.69 9.03 31.57
C GLU A 302 -21.96 10.06 30.72
N SER A 303 -20.92 10.67 31.26
CA SER A 303 -20.17 11.74 30.59
C SER A 303 -19.19 11.25 29.50
N ILE A 304 -19.49 10.13 28.79
CA ILE A 304 -18.67 9.63 27.71
C ILE A 304 -18.65 10.66 26.56
N LYS A 305 -17.49 11.22 26.29
CA LYS A 305 -17.30 12.26 25.27
C LYS A 305 -16.55 11.77 24.03
N ARG A 306 -15.79 10.68 24.15
CA ARG A 306 -14.91 10.18 23.09
C ARG A 306 -15.06 8.67 22.92
N PRO A 307 -14.91 8.14 21.69
CA PRO A 307 -14.88 6.70 21.44
C PRO A 307 -13.89 5.95 22.31
N SER A 308 -12.70 6.51 22.51
CA SER A 308 -11.63 5.90 23.32
C SER A 308 -12.04 5.61 24.77
N GLU A 309 -12.93 6.42 25.37
CA GLU A 309 -13.43 6.19 26.72
C GLU A 309 -14.34 4.95 26.77
N LEU A 310 -15.24 4.80 25.79
CA LEU A 310 -16.13 3.63 25.71
C LEU A 310 -15.35 2.35 25.39
N MET A 311 -14.39 2.45 24.46
CA MET A 311 -13.49 1.35 24.09
C MET A 311 -12.65 0.90 25.28
N SER A 312 -12.11 1.84 26.05
CA SER A 312 -11.35 1.54 27.26
C SER A 312 -12.21 0.80 28.31
N ARG A 313 -13.45 1.24 28.54
CA ARG A 313 -14.36 0.56 29.47
C ARG A 313 -14.68 -0.87 29.04
N ALA A 314 -14.98 -1.10 27.76
CA ALA A 314 -15.23 -2.43 27.21
C ALA A 314 -13.99 -3.33 27.34
N HIS A 315 -12.80 -2.77 27.04
CA HIS A 315 -11.53 -3.47 27.18
C HIS A 315 -11.23 -3.85 28.64
N HIS A 316 -11.49 -2.95 29.59
CA HIS A 316 -11.33 -3.23 31.03
C HIS A 316 -12.23 -4.38 31.47
N ALA A 317 -13.49 -4.38 31.05
CA ALA A 317 -14.41 -5.48 31.36
C ALA A 317 -13.94 -6.80 30.71
N CYS A 318 -13.40 -6.78 29.49
CA CYS A 318 -12.82 -7.95 28.85
C CYS A 318 -11.58 -8.47 29.60
N TYR A 319 -10.71 -7.58 30.05
CA TYR A 319 -9.57 -7.92 30.89
C TYR A 319 -10.02 -8.56 32.22
N SER A 320 -11.06 -8.01 32.87
CA SER A 320 -11.68 -8.61 34.05
C SER A 320 -12.20 -10.03 33.76
N ALA A 321 -12.85 -10.26 32.62
CA ALA A 321 -13.30 -11.58 32.19
C ALA A 321 -12.12 -12.58 32.09
N LYS A 322 -10.96 -12.14 31.51
CA LYS A 322 -9.75 -12.96 31.43
C LYS A 322 -9.16 -13.33 32.80
N THR A 323 -9.08 -12.35 33.70
CA THR A 323 -8.49 -12.55 35.05
C THR A 323 -9.36 -13.41 35.94
N LEU A 324 -10.69 -13.36 35.77
CA LEU A 324 -11.66 -14.17 36.50
C LEU A 324 -11.76 -15.63 36.02
N GLY A 325 -10.98 -16.06 35.03
CA GLY A 325 -10.90 -17.43 34.58
C GLY A 325 -11.26 -17.67 33.11
N ARG A 326 -11.30 -16.62 32.28
CA ARG A 326 -11.57 -16.66 30.83
C ARG A 326 -12.96 -17.23 30.48
N ASN A 327 -13.24 -17.37 29.18
CA ASN A 327 -14.47 -17.95 28.62
C ASN A 327 -15.73 -17.43 29.32
N ARG A 328 -15.88 -16.11 29.43
CA ARG A 328 -17.01 -15.46 30.10
C ARG A 328 -17.29 -14.05 29.62
N VAL A 329 -18.48 -13.59 29.92
CA VAL A 329 -18.89 -12.20 29.73
C VAL A 329 -18.74 -11.44 31.04
N ASN A 330 -18.16 -10.25 31.01
CA ASN A 330 -18.15 -9.32 32.13
C ASN A 330 -18.72 -7.96 31.68
N LEU A 331 -19.51 -7.33 32.56
CA LEU A 331 -20.03 -5.99 32.33
C LEU A 331 -19.16 -4.98 33.07
N PHE A 332 -18.81 -3.88 32.41
CA PHE A 332 -18.09 -2.78 33.05
C PHE A 332 -18.95 -2.18 34.18
N GLU A 333 -18.44 -2.23 35.37
CA GLU A 333 -19.01 -1.58 36.57
C GLU A 333 -17.89 -0.78 37.23
N SER A 334 -17.99 0.56 37.22
CA SER A 334 -16.91 1.49 37.54
C SER A 334 -16.13 1.19 38.82
N ASP A 335 -16.79 0.64 39.83
CA ASP A 335 -16.16 0.41 41.14
C ASP A 335 -15.34 -0.89 41.22
N ASN A 336 -15.67 -1.91 40.42
CA ASN A 336 -14.97 -3.21 40.43
C ASN A 336 -13.85 -3.31 39.43
N ASP A 337 -14.02 -2.78 38.23
CA ASP A 337 -13.05 -2.94 37.14
C ASP A 337 -11.84 -2.02 37.31
N GLU A 338 -12.03 -0.80 37.87
CA GLU A 338 -10.91 0.05 38.28
C GLU A 338 -10.04 -0.62 39.35
N LEU A 339 -10.64 -1.36 40.29
CA LEU A 339 -9.90 -2.10 41.32
C LEU A 339 -9.07 -3.26 40.77
N ILE A 340 -9.55 -3.95 39.72
CA ILE A 340 -8.82 -5.06 39.10
C ILE A 340 -7.61 -4.54 38.34
N ILE A 341 -7.77 -3.43 37.59
CA ILE A 341 -6.67 -2.77 36.88
C ILE A 341 -5.65 -2.21 37.84
N LEU A 342 -6.13 -1.51 38.88
CA LEU A 342 -5.26 -1.01 39.94
C LEU A 342 -4.46 -2.11 40.64
N ARG A 343 -5.07 -3.31 40.79
CA ARG A 343 -4.37 -4.47 41.36
C ARG A 343 -3.30 -5.04 40.43
N ASP A 344 -3.57 -5.04 39.14
CA ASP A 344 -2.57 -5.52 38.16
C ASP A 344 -1.47 -4.47 37.93
N ASP A 345 -1.83 -3.22 37.76
CA ASP A 345 -0.88 -2.10 37.74
C ASP A 345 -0.06 -2.05 39.05
N ALA A 346 -0.68 -2.33 40.20
CA ALA A 346 0.02 -2.43 41.48
C ALA A 346 1.05 -3.55 41.55
N LYS A 347 0.91 -4.62 40.76
CA LYS A 347 1.96 -5.66 40.61
C LYS A 347 3.09 -5.23 39.70
N TRP A 348 2.76 -4.52 38.60
CA TRP A 348 3.76 -4.14 37.60
C TRP A 348 4.56 -2.89 38.00
N VAL A 349 3.95 -1.90 38.66
CA VAL A 349 4.63 -0.67 39.08
C VAL A 349 5.88 -0.95 39.95
N PRO A 350 5.82 -1.80 40.98
CA PRO A 350 7.02 -2.17 41.75
C PRO A 350 8.08 -2.86 40.89
N LYS A 351 7.66 -3.78 39.98
CA LYS A 351 8.59 -4.49 39.09
C LYS A 351 9.29 -3.55 38.13
N ILE A 352 8.56 -2.61 37.50
CA ILE A 352 9.12 -1.61 36.62
C ILE A 352 10.09 -0.69 37.39
N ARG A 353 9.71 -0.22 38.59
CA ARG A 353 10.57 0.60 39.43
C ARG A 353 11.83 -0.14 39.87
N HIS A 354 11.67 -1.38 40.26
CA HIS A 354 12.80 -2.25 40.61
C HIS A 354 13.72 -2.46 39.40
N ALA A 355 13.17 -2.73 38.22
CA ALA A 355 13.96 -2.87 37.01
C ALA A 355 14.71 -1.59 36.64
N LEU A 356 14.12 -0.39 36.88
CA LEU A 356 14.80 0.90 36.69
C LEU A 356 15.91 1.14 37.73
N SER A 357 15.73 0.71 38.99
CA SER A 357 16.71 0.92 40.07
C SER A 357 17.89 -0.06 40.02
N GLU A 358 17.64 -1.30 39.66
CA GLU A 358 18.62 -2.39 39.65
C GLU A 358 19.18 -2.70 38.24
N ASP A 359 18.89 -1.81 37.27
CA ASP A 359 19.34 -1.96 35.87
C ASP A 359 18.94 -3.29 35.23
N LEU A 360 17.70 -3.75 35.48
CA LEU A 360 17.17 -5.02 35.00
C LEU A 360 16.46 -4.89 33.63
N PHE A 361 16.75 -3.84 32.88
CA PHE A 361 16.40 -3.76 31.49
C PHE A 361 17.56 -4.24 30.60
N LYS A 362 17.21 -4.83 29.46
CA LYS A 362 18.16 -5.24 28.43
C LYS A 362 17.75 -4.72 27.08
N MET A 363 18.71 -4.47 26.23
CA MET A 363 18.51 -4.15 24.82
C MET A 363 18.85 -5.41 23.99
N VAL A 364 18.00 -5.70 23.02
CA VAL A 364 18.28 -6.67 21.97
C VAL A 364 18.22 -5.98 20.63
N PHE A 365 18.98 -6.46 19.66
CA PHE A 365 19.23 -5.77 18.40
C PHE A 365 18.74 -6.60 17.23
N GLN A 366 17.92 -6.01 16.36
CA GLN A 366 17.46 -6.67 15.15
C GLN A 366 18.05 -5.98 13.92
N PRO A 367 18.68 -6.72 12.98
CA PRO A 367 19.32 -6.12 11.82
C PRO A 367 18.30 -5.61 10.81
N VAL A 368 18.58 -4.43 10.25
CA VAL A 368 17.91 -3.83 9.08
C VAL A 368 18.91 -3.80 7.94
N VAL A 369 18.58 -4.42 6.82
CA VAL A 369 19.50 -4.74 5.73
C VAL A 369 19.19 -3.91 4.50
N ASP A 370 20.22 -3.36 3.89
CA ASP A 370 20.16 -2.66 2.60
C ASP A 370 19.98 -3.68 1.47
N VAL A 371 18.89 -3.56 0.73
CA VAL A 371 18.51 -4.51 -0.34
C VAL A 371 19.48 -4.47 -1.52
N SER A 372 20.13 -3.33 -1.76
CA SER A 372 21.02 -3.13 -2.91
C SER A 372 22.34 -3.89 -2.78
N ASN A 373 22.83 -4.05 -1.55
CA ASN A 373 24.18 -4.59 -1.30
C ASN A 373 24.26 -5.66 -0.20
N GLY A 374 23.17 -5.95 0.52
CA GLY A 374 23.13 -6.95 1.58
C GLY A 374 23.85 -6.56 2.89
N LYS A 375 24.30 -5.30 3.02
CA LYS A 375 24.91 -4.81 4.26
C LYS A 375 23.86 -4.51 5.32
N VAL A 376 24.19 -4.79 6.57
CA VAL A 376 23.40 -4.29 7.69
C VAL A 376 23.57 -2.77 7.74
N SER A 377 22.52 -2.05 7.50
CA SER A 377 22.48 -0.57 7.50
C SER A 377 22.42 -0.03 8.93
N HIS A 378 21.54 -0.62 9.73
CA HIS A 378 21.34 -0.25 11.12
C HIS A 378 20.70 -1.40 11.89
N TYR A 379 20.68 -1.27 13.21
CA TYR A 379 19.99 -2.19 14.11
C TYR A 379 18.85 -1.48 14.81
N GLU A 380 17.67 -2.10 14.83
CA GLU A 380 16.61 -1.67 15.72
C GLU A 380 16.90 -2.17 17.15
N THR A 381 16.86 -1.20 18.07
CA THR A 381 17.07 -1.47 19.50
C THR A 381 15.72 -1.74 20.16
N LEU A 382 15.54 -2.98 20.61
CA LEU A 382 14.30 -3.45 21.22
C LEU A 382 14.52 -3.69 22.71
N LEU A 383 13.64 -3.12 23.54
CA LEU A 383 13.70 -3.25 24.99
C LEU A 383 13.21 -4.62 25.44
N ARG A 384 13.83 -5.16 26.49
CA ARG A 384 13.37 -6.31 27.28
C ARG A 384 13.53 -5.98 28.76
N MET A 385 12.71 -6.58 29.61
CA MET A 385 12.85 -6.49 31.07
C MET A 385 13.14 -7.87 31.62
N ILE A 386 14.09 -7.97 32.55
CA ILE A 386 14.41 -9.23 33.20
C ILE A 386 13.34 -9.47 34.27
N GLY A 387 12.63 -10.59 34.17
CA GLY A 387 11.64 -11.03 35.15
C GLY A 387 12.25 -11.66 36.38
N ASP A 388 11.39 -12.00 37.36
CA ASP A 388 11.80 -12.57 38.64
C ASP A 388 12.53 -13.91 38.49
N ASP A 389 12.24 -14.67 37.42
CA ASP A 389 12.85 -15.97 37.10
C ASP A 389 14.04 -15.83 36.12
N GLY A 390 14.49 -14.62 35.81
CA GLY A 390 15.54 -14.34 34.83
C GLY A 390 15.08 -14.41 33.37
N GLU A 391 13.80 -14.61 33.11
CA GLU A 391 13.22 -14.60 31.77
C GLU A 391 13.21 -13.18 31.17
N LEU A 392 13.38 -13.08 29.84
CA LEU A 392 13.25 -11.80 29.14
C LEU A 392 11.78 -11.48 28.83
N LEU A 393 11.21 -10.52 29.50
CA LEU A 393 9.84 -10.07 29.32
C LEU A 393 9.71 -9.11 28.15
N SER A 394 8.71 -9.37 27.29
CA SER A 394 8.38 -8.48 26.16
C SER A 394 7.77 -7.14 26.63
N PRO A 395 8.05 -6.02 25.94
CA PRO A 395 7.47 -4.70 26.18
C PRO A 395 5.94 -4.68 26.25
N ILE A 396 5.26 -5.52 25.49
CA ILE A 396 3.78 -5.64 25.48
C ILE A 396 3.21 -5.87 26.89
N LYS A 397 3.98 -6.51 27.79
CA LYS A 397 3.52 -6.82 29.16
C LYS A 397 3.60 -5.61 30.10
N PHE A 398 4.55 -4.70 29.95
CA PHE A 398 4.82 -3.65 30.94
C PHE A 398 4.75 -2.21 30.40
N ILE A 399 4.96 -1.97 29.10
CA ILE A 399 4.90 -0.62 28.50
C ILE A 399 3.51 0.02 28.71
N PRO A 400 2.37 -0.68 28.46
CA PRO A 400 1.06 -0.07 28.68
C PRO A 400 0.82 0.35 30.14
N VAL A 401 1.36 -0.40 31.11
CA VAL A 401 1.31 -0.05 32.52
C VAL A 401 2.20 1.17 32.81
N ALA A 402 3.41 1.18 32.26
CA ALA A 402 4.34 2.30 32.40
C ALA A 402 3.74 3.60 31.87
N GLU A 403 3.02 3.57 30.74
CA GLU A 403 2.33 4.72 30.17
C GLU A 403 1.20 5.21 31.08
N ARG A 404 0.29 4.33 31.52
CA ARG A 404 -0.82 4.70 32.41
C ARG A 404 -0.33 5.25 33.75
N MET A 405 0.73 4.69 34.28
CA MET A 405 1.28 5.08 35.58
C MET A 405 2.34 6.19 35.51
N GLY A 406 2.57 6.78 34.32
CA GLY A 406 3.52 7.86 34.11
C GLY A 406 4.98 7.46 34.31
N LEU A 407 5.30 6.16 34.24
CA LEU A 407 6.69 5.65 34.36
C LEU A 407 7.43 5.60 33.04
N ILE A 408 6.71 5.75 31.93
CA ILE A 408 7.27 5.59 30.58
C ILE A 408 8.42 6.56 30.29
N HIS A 409 8.37 7.78 30.83
CA HIS A 409 9.44 8.76 30.65
C HIS A 409 10.78 8.30 31.27
N HIS A 410 10.77 7.52 32.35
CA HIS A 410 11.97 6.93 32.93
C HIS A 410 12.53 5.82 32.03
N ILE A 411 11.65 5.04 31.43
CA ILE A 411 12.03 3.99 30.46
C ILE A 411 12.64 4.63 29.21
N ASP A 412 12.00 5.66 28.63
CA ASP A 412 12.56 6.40 27.49
C ASP A 412 13.97 6.93 27.78
N LEU A 413 14.16 7.55 28.97
CA LEU A 413 15.46 8.06 29.39
C LEU A 413 16.49 6.93 29.57
N TRP A 414 16.08 5.82 30.14
CA TRP A 414 16.93 4.64 30.32
C TRP A 414 17.39 4.11 28.96
N VAL A 415 16.46 3.85 28.05
CA VAL A 415 16.75 3.28 26.72
C VAL A 415 17.68 4.19 25.93
N VAL A 416 17.36 5.49 25.84
CA VAL A 416 18.17 6.46 25.07
C VAL A 416 19.57 6.58 25.66
N SER A 417 19.69 6.66 27.01
CA SER A 417 20.99 6.79 27.66
C SER A 417 21.86 5.55 27.44
N HIS A 418 21.32 4.35 27.65
CA HIS A 418 22.05 3.10 27.52
C HIS A 418 22.38 2.77 26.07
N ALA A 419 21.48 3.08 25.13
CA ALA A 419 21.76 2.91 23.70
C ALA A 419 22.94 3.77 23.26
N ILE A 420 22.98 5.06 23.67
CA ILE A 420 24.11 5.95 23.36
C ILE A 420 25.42 5.45 23.99
N ASP A 421 25.40 5.01 25.25
CA ASP A 421 26.57 4.46 25.93
C ASP A 421 27.05 3.16 25.27
N TYR A 422 26.14 2.28 24.88
CA TYR A 422 26.44 1.06 24.13
C TYR A 422 27.14 1.36 22.80
N ILE A 423 26.58 2.30 22.02
CA ILE A 423 27.14 2.73 20.73
C ILE A 423 28.55 3.33 20.91
N ALA A 424 28.77 4.09 22.00
CA ALA A 424 30.07 4.68 22.31
C ALA A 424 31.11 3.63 22.71
N ALA A 425 30.70 2.50 23.29
CA ALA A 425 31.56 1.41 23.70
C ALA A 425 31.92 0.45 22.55
N LEU A 426 31.28 0.57 21.38
CA LEU A 426 31.57 -0.30 20.24
C LEU A 426 32.99 -0.09 19.70
N PRO A 427 33.64 -1.17 19.23
CA PRO A 427 34.97 -1.07 18.66
C PRO A 427 34.98 -0.20 17.39
N LYS A 428 36.14 0.41 17.09
CA LYS A 428 36.30 1.28 15.89
C LYS A 428 35.94 0.60 14.57
N THR A 429 36.06 -0.72 14.50
CA THR A 429 35.64 -1.49 13.32
C THR A 429 34.12 -1.47 13.06
N GLN A 430 33.34 -0.97 14.02
CA GLN A 430 31.87 -0.87 13.99
C GLN A 430 31.40 0.59 14.10
N GLU A 431 32.27 1.57 13.80
CA GLU A 431 31.91 3.01 13.85
C GLU A 431 30.82 3.41 12.87
N ASP A 432 30.66 2.68 11.76
CA ASP A 432 29.66 2.96 10.72
C ASP A 432 28.27 2.40 11.03
N ILE A 433 28.13 1.57 12.08
CA ILE A 433 26.84 0.96 12.42
C ILE A 433 25.92 2.01 13.04
N CYS A 434 24.73 2.13 12.50
CA CYS A 434 23.65 2.99 13.01
C CYS A 434 22.67 2.19 13.87
N PHE A 435 21.96 2.89 14.75
CA PHE A 435 20.96 2.28 15.63
C PHE A 435 19.67 3.06 15.61
N THR A 436 18.57 2.34 15.66
CA THR A 436 17.25 2.91 15.76
C THR A 436 16.68 2.66 17.16
N ILE A 437 16.04 3.67 17.72
CA ILE A 437 15.52 3.70 19.10
C ILE A 437 14.06 4.12 19.06
N ASN A 438 13.18 3.27 19.56
CA ASN A 438 11.76 3.55 19.69
C ASN A 438 11.52 4.61 20.78
N LEU A 439 10.66 5.59 20.50
CA LEU A 439 10.24 6.62 21.44
C LEU A 439 8.74 6.53 21.73
N SER A 440 8.37 6.67 22.99
CA SER A 440 6.97 6.78 23.36
C SER A 440 6.34 8.09 22.86
N SER A 441 5.00 8.11 22.72
CA SER A 441 4.27 9.35 22.42
C SER A 441 4.50 10.44 23.48
N HIS A 442 4.73 10.05 24.74
CA HIS A 442 5.04 10.95 25.86
C HIS A 442 6.42 11.62 25.72
N ALA A 443 7.42 10.92 25.17
CA ALA A 443 8.74 11.45 24.93
C ALA A 443 8.73 12.68 24.03
N LEU A 444 7.84 12.71 23.06
CA LEU A 444 7.69 13.80 22.09
C LEU A 444 6.90 15.00 22.63
N GLN A 445 6.12 14.78 23.67
CA GLN A 445 5.32 15.82 24.32
C GLN A 445 6.02 16.46 25.52
N GLY A 446 7.06 15.79 26.06
CA GLY A 446 7.86 16.26 27.20
C GLY A 446 9.14 16.98 26.79
N ASP A 447 9.67 17.83 27.65
CA ASP A 447 10.94 18.54 27.42
C ASP A 447 12.15 17.82 28.06
N TYR A 448 11.97 16.60 28.58
CA TYR A 448 12.98 15.87 29.36
C TYR A 448 14.04 15.15 28.50
N LEU A 449 13.68 14.74 27.28
CA LEU A 449 14.53 13.88 26.45
C LEU A 449 15.65 14.66 25.72
N LEU A 450 15.34 15.82 25.15
CA LEU A 450 16.28 16.62 24.37
C LEU A 450 17.54 17.01 25.15
N PRO A 451 17.46 17.46 26.42
CA PRO A 451 18.66 17.77 27.20
C PRO A 451 19.55 16.55 27.45
N VAL A 452 18.97 15.38 27.63
CA VAL A 452 19.70 14.12 27.86
C VAL A 452 20.43 13.69 26.59
N ILE A 453 19.74 13.69 25.43
CA ILE A 453 20.37 13.39 24.14
C ILE A 453 21.55 14.33 23.91
N LYS A 454 21.36 15.65 24.07
CA LYS A 454 22.40 16.66 23.86
C LYS A 454 23.60 16.39 24.75
N LYS A 455 23.38 16.22 26.06
CA LYS A 455 24.45 15.95 27.03
C LYS A 455 25.22 14.67 26.69
N LYS A 456 24.50 13.59 26.34
CA LYS A 456 25.13 12.32 26.00
C LYS A 456 25.96 12.42 24.72
N LEU A 457 25.48 13.08 23.68
CA LEU A 457 26.25 13.32 22.45
C LEU A 457 27.53 14.15 22.72
N GLU A 458 27.44 15.17 23.57
CA GLU A 458 28.60 15.99 23.97
C GLU A 458 29.64 15.19 24.78
N THR A 459 29.24 14.23 25.59
CA THR A 459 30.14 13.47 26.48
C THR A 459 30.73 12.22 25.82
N THR A 460 29.99 11.58 24.88
CA THR A 460 30.43 10.32 24.27
C THR A 460 31.13 10.53 22.93
N TRP A 461 31.00 11.68 22.31
CA TRP A 461 31.58 12.03 21.01
C TRP A 461 31.15 11.12 19.85
N ILE A 462 30.03 10.39 20.00
CA ILE A 462 29.47 9.63 18.89
C ILE A 462 28.90 10.56 17.82
N SER A 463 28.99 10.14 16.56
CA SER A 463 28.31 10.88 15.49
C SER A 463 26.80 10.82 15.69
N PRO A 464 26.09 11.97 15.78
CA PRO A 464 24.63 11.97 15.92
C PRO A 464 23.90 11.24 14.78
N SER A 465 24.52 11.17 13.59
CA SER A 465 23.96 10.47 12.41
C SER A 465 23.87 8.95 12.60
N ARG A 466 24.51 8.39 13.64
CA ARG A 466 24.37 6.97 14.01
C ARG A 466 23.07 6.67 14.77
N LEU A 467 22.37 7.72 15.21
CA LEU A 467 21.11 7.59 15.95
C LEU A 467 19.94 7.93 15.05
N THR A 468 19.02 7.00 14.94
CA THR A 468 17.69 7.18 14.36
C THR A 468 16.67 6.99 15.47
N PHE A 469 15.72 7.88 15.62
CA PHE A 469 14.60 7.71 16.55
C PHE A 469 13.36 7.30 15.80
N GLU A 470 12.64 6.33 16.32
CA GLU A 470 11.38 5.83 15.75
C GLU A 470 10.17 6.33 16.53
N ILE A 471 9.13 6.70 15.79
CA ILE A 471 7.86 7.12 16.33
C ILE A 471 6.75 6.51 15.49
N THR A 472 5.70 6.01 16.12
CA THR A 472 4.55 5.45 15.40
C THR A 472 3.76 6.56 14.69
N GLU A 473 3.09 6.22 13.60
CA GLU A 473 2.21 7.14 12.85
C GLU A 473 1.17 7.78 13.78
N THR A 474 0.54 6.99 14.64
CA THR A 474 -0.45 7.48 15.61
C THR A 474 0.13 8.50 16.59
N ALA A 475 1.35 8.28 17.08
CA ALA A 475 2.03 9.23 17.97
C ALA A 475 2.36 10.54 17.24
N ALA A 476 2.75 10.48 15.97
CA ALA A 476 3.05 11.64 15.15
C ALA A 476 1.83 12.54 14.93
N VAL A 477 0.65 11.95 14.75
CA VAL A 477 -0.61 12.67 14.45
C VAL A 477 -1.30 13.21 15.70
N SER A 478 -1.18 12.53 16.85
CA SER A 478 -1.90 12.88 18.08
C SER A 478 -1.67 14.31 18.58
N ASN A 479 -0.48 14.87 18.34
CA ASN A 479 -0.14 16.29 18.60
C ASN A 479 0.89 16.77 17.57
N PHE A 480 0.46 16.88 16.33
CA PHE A 480 1.30 17.07 15.16
C PHE A 480 2.32 18.22 15.30
N ASP A 481 1.88 19.41 15.71
CA ASP A 481 2.76 20.59 15.77
C ASP A 481 3.84 20.44 16.84
N LYS A 482 3.48 19.93 18.04
CA LYS A 482 4.43 19.75 19.13
C LYS A 482 5.43 18.64 18.81
N THR A 483 4.94 17.52 18.26
CA THR A 483 5.78 16.41 17.82
C THR A 483 6.75 16.85 16.72
N ARG A 484 6.27 17.57 15.69
CA ARG A 484 7.10 18.13 14.63
C ARG A 484 8.20 19.06 15.15
N GLN A 485 7.88 19.91 16.13
CA GLN A 485 8.87 20.79 16.75
C GLN A 485 9.97 20.00 17.49
N MET A 486 9.58 18.98 18.26
CA MET A 486 10.53 18.15 19.00
C MET A 486 11.43 17.36 18.03
N VAL A 487 10.86 16.71 17.03
CA VAL A 487 11.60 16.01 15.96
C VAL A 487 12.59 16.97 15.27
N SER A 488 12.15 18.19 14.94
CA SER A 488 13.03 19.18 14.32
C SER A 488 14.20 19.59 15.22
N LYS A 489 13.98 19.73 16.53
CA LYS A 489 15.04 20.05 17.50
C LYS A 489 16.07 18.91 17.62
N ILE A 490 15.62 17.66 17.68
CA ILE A 490 16.54 16.50 17.76
C ILE A 490 17.28 16.31 16.43
N ARG A 491 16.61 16.51 15.28
CA ARG A 491 17.28 16.50 13.96
C ARG A 491 18.34 17.61 13.82
N ALA A 492 18.12 18.76 14.43
CA ALA A 492 19.12 19.85 14.43
C ALA A 492 20.42 19.46 15.17
N LEU A 493 20.39 18.44 16.03
CA LEU A 493 21.60 17.84 16.62
C LEU A 493 22.34 16.91 15.64
N GLY A 494 21.75 16.57 14.48
CA GLY A 494 22.28 15.65 13.49
C GLY A 494 21.73 14.23 13.55
N CYS A 495 20.76 13.94 14.43
CA CYS A 495 20.08 12.66 14.51
C CYS A 495 19.05 12.49 13.37
N ARG A 496 18.68 11.24 13.07
CA ARG A 496 17.67 10.89 12.08
C ARG A 496 16.36 10.46 12.74
N PHE A 497 15.31 10.40 11.94
CA PHE A 497 14.00 9.91 12.38
C PHE A 497 13.39 8.92 11.39
N ALA A 498 12.68 7.93 11.93
CA ALA A 498 11.84 7.01 11.20
C ALA A 498 10.37 7.16 11.67
N LEU A 499 9.44 7.06 10.73
CA LEU A 499 8.02 6.92 11.01
C LEU A 499 7.66 5.45 10.91
N ASP A 500 7.17 4.90 12.02
CA ASP A 500 6.81 3.50 12.16
C ASP A 500 5.32 3.25 11.93
N ASP A 501 4.94 2.00 11.66
CA ASP A 501 3.57 1.56 11.36
C ASP A 501 2.93 2.31 10.16
N PHE A 502 3.76 2.70 9.17
CA PHE A 502 3.28 3.48 8.04
C PHE A 502 2.26 2.71 7.20
N GLY A 503 1.07 3.30 7.06
CA GLY A 503 -0.06 2.74 6.34
C GLY A 503 -1.13 2.11 7.24
N ALA A 504 -0.82 1.75 8.49
CA ALA A 504 -1.79 1.19 9.45
C ALA A 504 -2.72 2.24 10.08
N GLY A 505 -2.37 3.53 9.96
CA GLY A 505 -3.06 4.64 10.62
C GLY A 505 -3.81 5.58 9.68
N PHE A 506 -4.03 6.82 10.13
CA PHE A 506 -4.70 7.89 9.39
C PHE A 506 -3.81 8.46 8.27
N SER A 507 -3.62 7.72 7.20
CA SER A 507 -2.79 8.14 6.05
C SER A 507 -3.40 9.30 5.26
N SER A 508 -3.39 10.49 5.83
CA SER A 508 -3.42 11.68 5.01
C SER A 508 -1.98 11.97 4.58
N PHE A 509 -1.60 11.60 3.37
CA PHE A 509 -0.28 11.88 2.76
C PHE A 509 0.18 13.34 2.92
N ASN A 510 -0.75 14.23 3.27
CA ASN A 510 -0.48 15.65 3.44
C ASN A 510 0.39 15.98 4.67
N TYR A 511 0.27 15.22 5.77
CA TYR A 511 1.12 15.47 6.95
C TYR A 511 2.53 14.89 6.77
N ILE A 512 2.68 13.75 6.09
CA ILE A 512 3.98 13.10 5.84
C ILE A 512 4.89 13.99 5.01
N LYS A 513 4.32 14.73 4.03
CA LYS A 513 5.05 15.72 3.22
C LYS A 513 5.79 16.75 4.09
N ASN A 514 5.18 17.17 5.20
CA ASN A 514 5.69 18.20 6.07
C ASN A 514 6.35 17.66 7.35
N PHE A 515 6.39 16.34 7.51
CA PHE A 515 6.95 15.70 8.68
C PHE A 515 8.44 15.38 8.46
N PRO A 516 9.34 15.87 9.32
CA PRO A 516 10.78 15.80 9.09
C PRO A 516 11.35 14.43 9.48
N VAL A 517 11.00 13.36 8.77
CA VAL A 517 11.57 12.02 8.93
C VAL A 517 12.42 11.63 7.73
N ASP A 518 13.37 10.76 7.94
CA ASP A 518 14.31 10.25 6.94
C ASP A 518 13.86 8.90 6.38
N TYR A 519 13.15 8.10 7.20
CA TYR A 519 12.68 6.76 6.87
C TYR A 519 11.18 6.62 7.09
N LEU A 520 10.53 5.78 6.26
CA LEU A 520 9.17 5.29 6.45
C LEU A 520 9.23 3.77 6.56
N LYS A 521 8.79 3.21 7.70
CA LYS A 521 8.72 1.77 7.94
C LYS A 521 7.31 1.30 7.58
N ILE A 522 7.22 0.45 6.58
CA ILE A 522 5.96 -0.12 6.10
C ILE A 522 5.55 -1.22 7.05
N ASP A 523 4.35 -1.10 7.64
CA ASP A 523 3.81 -2.04 8.62
C ASP A 523 3.79 -3.47 8.08
N GLY A 524 4.10 -4.42 8.95
CA GLY A 524 4.16 -5.84 8.64
C GLY A 524 2.85 -6.44 8.11
N GLN A 525 1.69 -5.84 8.42
CA GLN A 525 0.40 -6.29 7.89
C GLN A 525 0.35 -6.28 6.35
N PHE A 526 1.02 -5.32 5.68
CA PHE A 526 1.10 -5.22 4.22
C PHE A 526 2.19 -6.11 3.62
N ILE A 527 3.12 -6.60 4.47
CA ILE A 527 4.26 -7.39 4.03
C ILE A 527 4.01 -8.89 4.18
N SER A 528 3.24 -9.30 5.18
CA SER A 528 3.04 -10.72 5.51
C SER A 528 2.49 -11.56 4.35
N ASN A 529 1.57 -11.02 3.55
CA ASN A 529 0.93 -11.70 2.41
C ASN A 529 1.46 -11.24 1.04
N LEU A 530 2.51 -10.43 1.01
CA LEU A 530 3.02 -9.76 -0.19
C LEU A 530 3.39 -10.73 -1.34
N ALA A 531 3.80 -11.96 -1.02
CA ALA A 531 4.16 -12.95 -2.04
C ALA A 531 2.96 -13.47 -2.85
N VAL A 532 1.76 -13.46 -2.28
CA VAL A 532 0.55 -14.06 -2.87
C VAL A 532 -0.55 -13.05 -3.17
N ASP A 533 -0.59 -11.92 -2.48
CA ASP A 533 -1.62 -10.89 -2.66
C ASP A 533 -1.14 -9.76 -3.58
N HIS A 534 -1.76 -9.69 -4.76
CA HIS A 534 -1.45 -8.64 -5.73
C HIS A 534 -1.89 -7.23 -5.26
N ALA A 535 -2.92 -7.13 -4.42
CA ALA A 535 -3.36 -5.86 -3.86
C ALA A 535 -2.31 -5.29 -2.90
N ASP A 536 -1.73 -6.13 -2.03
CA ASP A 536 -0.63 -5.74 -1.15
C ASP A 536 0.60 -5.30 -1.95
N GLN A 537 0.94 -6.00 -3.05
CA GLN A 537 2.03 -5.59 -3.94
C GLN A 537 1.83 -4.18 -4.49
N VAL A 538 0.62 -3.86 -4.92
CA VAL A 538 0.27 -2.53 -5.45
C VAL A 538 0.32 -1.47 -4.36
N LEU A 539 -0.17 -1.77 -3.15
CA LEU A 539 -0.13 -0.86 -2.00
C LEU A 539 1.30 -0.58 -1.56
N VAL A 540 2.10 -1.62 -1.33
CA VAL A 540 3.50 -1.49 -0.91
C VAL A 540 4.30 -0.74 -1.97
N LYS A 541 4.09 -1.01 -3.26
CA LYS A 541 4.69 -0.25 -4.35
C LYS A 541 4.36 1.24 -4.24
N SER A 542 3.09 1.57 -4.03
CA SER A 542 2.65 2.96 -3.88
C SER A 542 3.26 3.63 -2.66
N MET A 543 3.38 2.92 -1.53
CA MET A 543 4.03 3.43 -0.32
C MET A 543 5.51 3.72 -0.55
N ILE A 544 6.22 2.83 -1.27
CA ILE A 544 7.63 3.02 -1.65
C ILE A 544 7.77 4.23 -2.57
N GLU A 545 6.92 4.36 -3.60
CA GLU A 545 6.94 5.50 -4.53
C GLU A 545 6.65 6.83 -3.83
N VAL A 546 5.72 6.84 -2.88
CA VAL A 546 5.44 8.02 -2.02
C VAL A 546 6.67 8.36 -1.18
N ALA A 547 7.29 7.39 -0.50
CA ALA A 547 8.50 7.61 0.27
C ALA A 547 9.59 8.26 -0.60
N HIS A 548 9.89 7.69 -1.75
CA HIS A 548 10.89 8.19 -2.70
C HIS A 548 10.53 9.58 -3.25
N SER A 549 9.27 9.83 -3.60
CA SER A 549 8.80 11.14 -4.08
C SER A 549 8.96 12.26 -3.04
N LEU A 550 8.95 11.89 -1.75
CA LEU A 550 9.18 12.80 -0.64
C LEU A 550 10.65 12.85 -0.21
N GLY A 551 11.56 12.20 -0.95
CA GLY A 551 12.99 12.14 -0.64
C GLY A 551 13.31 11.33 0.62
N LYS A 552 12.44 10.39 1.00
CA LYS A 552 12.59 9.50 2.16
C LYS A 552 12.93 8.09 1.70
N LYS A 553 13.48 7.28 2.60
CA LYS A 553 13.79 5.88 2.36
C LYS A 553 12.70 4.97 2.94
N ALA A 554 12.39 3.89 2.22
CA ALA A 554 11.40 2.90 2.65
C ALA A 554 12.08 1.70 3.32
N ILE A 555 11.53 1.25 4.45
CA ILE A 555 11.92 0.02 5.17
C ILE A 555 10.70 -0.90 5.18
N ALA A 556 10.84 -2.13 4.73
CA ALA A 556 9.79 -3.13 4.86
C ALA A 556 10.06 -4.04 6.07
N GLU A 557 9.06 -4.18 6.93
CA GLU A 557 9.11 -4.98 8.14
C GLU A 557 8.59 -6.41 7.94
N TYR A 558 8.74 -7.27 8.94
CA TYR A 558 8.18 -8.64 8.98
C TYR A 558 8.55 -9.54 7.78
N VAL A 559 9.70 -9.32 7.14
CA VAL A 559 10.17 -10.18 6.06
C VAL A 559 10.49 -11.58 6.64
N SER A 560 9.58 -12.53 6.39
CA SER A 560 9.61 -13.87 6.99
C SER A 560 10.16 -14.95 6.06
N ASN A 561 10.08 -14.75 4.73
CA ASN A 561 10.48 -15.74 3.73
C ASN A 561 11.15 -15.12 2.49
N ALA A 562 11.72 -15.96 1.64
CA ALA A 562 12.46 -15.55 0.45
C ALA A 562 11.56 -14.99 -0.66
N GLU A 563 10.31 -15.43 -0.74
CA GLU A 563 9.34 -14.98 -1.73
C GLU A 563 8.97 -13.52 -1.50
N ILE A 564 8.66 -13.15 -0.26
CA ILE A 564 8.42 -11.76 0.15
C ILE A 564 9.64 -10.89 -0.17
N LEU A 565 10.85 -11.36 0.18
CA LEU A 565 12.08 -10.63 -0.10
C LEU A 565 12.28 -10.39 -1.61
N ARG A 566 11.92 -11.37 -2.47
CA ARG A 566 12.02 -11.23 -3.93
C ARG A 566 11.10 -10.14 -4.44
N VAL A 567 9.83 -10.18 -4.02
CA VAL A 567 8.84 -9.16 -4.42
C VAL A 567 9.27 -7.77 -3.95
N LEU A 568 9.71 -7.61 -2.70
CA LEU A 568 10.19 -6.34 -2.17
C LEU A 568 11.38 -5.78 -2.96
N LYS A 569 12.31 -6.65 -3.38
CA LYS A 569 13.44 -6.27 -4.23
C LYS A 569 12.97 -5.77 -5.60
N GLU A 570 11.97 -6.42 -6.20
CA GLU A 570 11.36 -6.01 -7.47
C GLU A 570 10.59 -4.68 -7.34
N LEU A 571 9.93 -4.45 -6.22
CA LEU A 571 9.21 -3.21 -5.91
C LEU A 571 10.15 -2.03 -5.59
N GLY A 572 11.45 -2.29 -5.39
CA GLY A 572 12.45 -1.26 -5.20
C GLY A 572 12.51 -0.68 -3.79
N VAL A 573 12.19 -1.46 -2.74
CA VAL A 573 12.37 -1.06 -1.35
C VAL A 573 13.85 -0.83 -1.03
N ASP A 574 14.16 0.14 -0.16
CA ASP A 574 15.55 0.44 0.18
C ASP A 574 16.10 -0.53 1.23
N TYR A 575 15.32 -0.82 2.27
CA TYR A 575 15.74 -1.65 3.40
C TYR A 575 14.68 -2.68 3.76
N VAL A 576 15.15 -3.76 4.37
CA VAL A 576 14.29 -4.87 4.82
C VAL A 576 14.67 -5.31 6.23
N GLN A 577 13.65 -5.70 7.01
CA GLN A 577 13.78 -6.21 8.37
C GLN A 577 12.82 -7.39 8.57
N GLY A 578 13.27 -8.42 9.30
CA GLY A 578 12.42 -9.55 9.61
C GLY A 578 13.22 -10.80 10.01
N TYR A 579 12.51 -11.83 10.43
CA TYR A 579 13.13 -13.05 10.95
C TYR A 579 13.91 -13.85 9.89
N LEU A 580 13.64 -13.64 8.62
CA LEU A 580 14.46 -14.20 7.55
C LEU A 580 15.90 -13.68 7.60
N LEU A 581 16.09 -12.42 8.01
CA LEU A 581 17.37 -11.72 8.02
C LEU A 581 18.08 -11.86 9.37
N GLY A 582 17.32 -11.88 10.45
CA GLY A 582 17.82 -12.04 11.81
C GLY A 582 16.72 -11.81 12.84
N LYS A 583 16.74 -12.59 13.90
CA LYS A 583 15.91 -12.35 15.08
C LYS A 583 16.57 -11.30 15.97
N PRO A 584 15.79 -10.65 16.87
CA PRO A 584 16.38 -9.80 17.91
C PRO A 584 17.28 -10.60 18.85
N GLU A 585 18.57 -10.24 18.93
CA GLU A 585 19.60 -10.90 19.75
C GLU A 585 20.33 -9.89 20.62
N GLU A 586 20.95 -10.32 21.72
CA GLU A 586 21.72 -9.45 22.62
C GLU A 586 23.03 -8.96 21.97
N GLU A 587 23.59 -9.73 21.05
CA GLU A 587 24.83 -9.41 20.34
C GLU A 587 24.55 -9.02 18.88
N LEU A 588 25.38 -8.12 18.36
CA LEU A 588 25.34 -7.76 16.94
C LEU A 588 25.87 -8.93 16.09
N LEU A 589 25.42 -9.02 14.84
CA LEU A 589 25.93 -10.03 13.91
C LEU A 589 27.46 -9.90 13.78
N PRO A 590 28.19 -11.02 13.78
CA PRO A 590 29.65 -11.02 13.63
C PRO A 590 30.09 -10.39 12.30
N GLU A 591 29.35 -10.68 11.23
CA GLU A 591 29.54 -10.09 9.91
C GLU A 591 28.37 -9.11 9.64
N GLN A 592 28.70 -7.86 9.32
CA GLN A 592 27.72 -6.81 9.00
C GLN A 592 27.24 -6.95 7.54
N PHE A 593 27.03 -8.18 7.11
CA PHE A 593 26.61 -8.53 5.75
C PHE A 593 25.77 -9.81 5.74
N ILE A 594 24.62 -9.74 5.05
CA ILE A 594 23.73 -10.87 4.82
C ILE A 594 23.64 -11.11 3.32
N SER A 595 24.05 -12.29 2.87
CA SER A 595 23.97 -12.65 1.46
C SER A 595 22.53 -12.88 1.04
N LEU A 596 21.87 -11.82 0.56
CA LEU A 596 20.47 -11.88 0.08
C LEU A 596 20.32 -12.88 -1.08
N ASP A 597 21.32 -12.99 -1.95
CA ASP A 597 21.29 -13.97 -3.05
C ASP A 597 21.31 -15.42 -2.56
N LYS A 598 21.98 -15.70 -1.43
CA LYS A 598 21.91 -17.04 -0.81
C LYS A 598 20.53 -17.32 -0.21
N LEU A 599 19.87 -16.30 0.34
CA LEU A 599 18.51 -16.42 0.87
C LEU A 599 17.50 -16.63 -0.25
N LEU A 600 17.63 -15.90 -1.35
CA LEU A 600 16.76 -15.99 -2.52
C LEU A 600 16.93 -17.29 -3.31
N ASN A 601 18.13 -17.89 -3.28
CA ASN A 601 18.45 -19.13 -3.99
C ASN A 601 18.32 -20.40 -3.10
N LYS A 602 17.91 -20.27 -1.84
CA LYS A 602 17.56 -21.45 -1.04
C LYS A 602 16.43 -22.19 -1.74
N PRO A 603 16.61 -23.48 -2.09
CA PRO A 603 15.51 -24.25 -2.67
C PRO A 603 14.34 -24.22 -1.68
N LEU A 604 13.14 -24.04 -2.23
CA LEU A 604 11.88 -24.22 -1.50
C LEU A 604 11.98 -25.57 -0.75
N ASP A 605 11.85 -25.51 0.54
CA ASP A 605 11.81 -26.70 1.39
C ASP A 605 10.43 -27.35 1.17
N ILE A 606 10.31 -28.05 0.01
CA ILE A 606 9.07 -28.68 -0.46
C ILE A 606 8.58 -29.71 0.57
N GLU A 607 9.47 -30.26 1.41
CA GLU A 607 9.08 -31.16 2.50
C GLU A 607 8.28 -30.43 3.60
N LYS A 608 8.48 -29.13 3.81
CA LYS A 608 7.65 -28.32 4.72
C LYS A 608 6.31 -27.91 4.12
N LEU A 609 6.19 -27.88 2.80
CA LEU A 609 4.94 -27.59 2.10
C LEU A 609 4.03 -28.82 1.95
N ILE A 610 4.58 -30.03 2.09
CA ILE A 610 3.82 -31.29 2.00
C ILE A 610 3.37 -31.78 3.39
N THR A 611 3.93 -31.20 4.46
CA THR A 611 3.60 -31.49 5.88
C THR A 611 2.80 -30.36 6.56
N LEU A 612 2.34 -29.39 5.80
CA LEU A 612 1.42 -28.32 6.23
C LEU A 612 -0.02 -28.61 5.67
#